data_c8df5c8775529013b2dbad4a6e874b70
#
_entry.id   c8df5c8775529013b2dbad4a6e874b70
#
_cell.length_a   1.000
_cell.length_b   1.000
_cell.length_c   1.000
_cell.angle_alpha   90.00
_cell.angle_beta   90.00
_cell.angle_gamma   90.00
#
_symmetry.space_group_name_H-M   'P 1'
#
loop_
_entity.id
_entity.type
_entity.pdbx_description
1 polymer ?
#
loop_
_entity_poly.entity_id
_entity_poly.type
_entity_poly.pdbx_seq_one_letter_code
_entity_poly.pdbx_strand_id
1 'polypeptide(L)'
;MQASQSKDIRIQRTCKSLIQALTDLLVEKTFDEIRVKDICQRAGVHRSTFYDHFEDKLHLLTYGIQDLMDILISPATDNMAKMQHAIYRVFKFFKLNQQEYTLLFLDPRNAAAKQLFQREFCRALKRAIKARGPQATPEEVERHCLFFTGGLFAVLIWWLDHDAQPPARQMAGQFMTMVWPGFQFWPDAWG
;
A
#
# COMPACT_ATOMS: atom_id res chain seq x y z
N MET A 1 -2.52 -12.14 31.96
CA MET A 1 -2.91 -12.21 30.54
C MET A 1 -3.87 -11.10 30.09
N GLN A 2 -4.93 -10.77 30.82
CA GLN A 2 -5.90 -9.72 30.42
C GLN A 2 -5.32 -8.29 30.31
N ALA A 3 -4.38 -7.88 31.17
CA ALA A 3 -3.80 -6.53 31.14
C ALA A 3 -2.88 -6.29 29.93
N SER A 4 -2.15 -7.30 29.45
CA SER A 4 -1.31 -7.22 28.23
C SER A 4 -2.19 -7.07 26.99
N GLN A 5 -3.24 -7.86 26.87
CA GLN A 5 -4.17 -7.82 25.74
C GLN A 5 -4.95 -6.48 25.65
N SER A 6 -5.29 -5.89 26.81
CA SER A 6 -5.92 -4.57 26.87
C SER A 6 -4.96 -3.45 26.44
N LYS A 7 -3.67 -3.56 26.78
CA LYS A 7 -2.63 -2.60 26.37
C LYS A 7 -2.41 -2.65 24.84
N ASP A 8 -2.32 -3.84 24.26
CA ASP A 8 -2.13 -4.03 22.82
C ASP A 8 -3.30 -3.46 22.01
N ILE A 9 -4.54 -3.63 22.48
CA ILE A 9 -5.74 -3.07 21.85
C ILE A 9 -5.72 -1.54 21.86
N ARG A 10 -5.29 -0.91 22.96
CA ARG A 10 -5.18 0.55 23.06
C ARG A 10 -4.12 1.09 22.09
N ILE A 11 -2.95 0.46 22.04
CA ILE A 11 -1.87 0.81 21.11
C ILE A 11 -2.38 0.76 19.66
N GLN A 12 -3.01 -0.36 19.27
CA GLN A 12 -3.56 -0.52 17.92
C GLN A 12 -4.61 0.56 17.57
N ARG A 13 -5.49 0.91 18.52
CA ARG A 13 -6.47 1.99 18.32
C ARG A 13 -5.79 3.34 18.12
N THR A 14 -4.79 3.66 18.94
CA THR A 14 -4.01 4.90 18.81
C THR A 14 -3.31 4.98 17.46
N CYS A 15 -2.61 3.91 17.03
CA CYS A 15 -1.95 3.86 15.73
C CYS A 15 -2.94 4.05 14.58
N LYS A 16 -4.09 3.38 14.62
CA LYS A 16 -5.15 3.53 13.61
C LYS A 16 -5.72 4.95 13.56
N SER A 17 -5.96 5.58 14.72
CA SER A 17 -6.43 6.97 14.76
C SER A 17 -5.41 7.95 14.18
N LEU A 18 -4.12 7.73 14.44
CA LEU A 18 -3.03 8.55 13.89
C LEU A 18 -2.89 8.37 12.37
N ILE A 19 -2.99 7.13 11.87
CA ILE A 19 -2.98 6.85 10.42
C ILE A 19 -4.16 7.52 9.75
N GLN A 20 -5.38 7.36 10.30
CA GLN A 20 -6.58 7.98 9.76
C GLN A 20 -6.44 9.51 9.71
N ALA A 21 -5.96 10.12 10.80
CA ALA A 21 -5.72 11.57 10.85
C ALA A 21 -4.71 12.05 9.80
N LEU A 22 -3.65 11.26 9.55
CA LEU A 22 -2.68 11.56 8.48
C LEU A 22 -3.34 11.46 7.10
N THR A 23 -4.12 10.41 6.85
CA THR A 23 -4.84 10.21 5.59
C THR A 23 -5.83 11.35 5.33
N ASP A 24 -6.61 11.74 6.34
CA ASP A 24 -7.55 12.87 6.24
C ASP A 24 -6.83 14.18 5.91
N LEU A 25 -5.66 14.42 6.49
CA LEU A 25 -4.86 15.62 6.23
C LEU A 25 -4.26 15.64 4.82
N LEU A 26 -3.99 14.49 4.22
CA LEU A 26 -3.49 14.38 2.85
C LEU A 26 -4.52 14.83 1.79
N VAL A 27 -5.80 14.92 2.13
CA VAL A 27 -6.83 15.53 1.27
C VAL A 27 -6.74 17.07 1.26
N GLU A 28 -6.23 17.65 2.34
CA GLU A 28 -6.22 19.10 2.56
C GLU A 28 -4.90 19.75 2.13
N LYS A 29 -3.79 19.01 2.28
CA LYS A 29 -2.43 19.53 2.05
C LYS A 29 -1.43 18.43 1.72
N THR A 30 -0.30 18.81 1.16
CA THR A 30 0.76 17.87 0.81
C THR A 30 1.41 17.27 2.06
N PHE A 31 2.03 16.09 1.89
CA PHE A 31 2.70 15.42 2.99
C PHE A 31 3.77 16.30 3.67
N ASP A 32 4.50 17.10 2.91
CA ASP A 32 5.55 17.95 3.46
C ASP A 32 4.98 19.08 4.36
N GLU A 33 3.79 19.59 4.03
CA GLU A 33 3.12 20.64 4.80
C GLU A 33 2.49 20.09 6.10
N ILE A 34 2.22 18.79 6.19
CA ILE A 34 1.65 18.16 7.39
C ILE A 34 2.70 18.12 8.50
N ARG A 35 2.33 18.59 9.69
CA ARG A 35 3.16 18.54 10.89
C ARG A 35 2.62 17.51 11.89
N VAL A 36 3.50 16.93 12.72
CA VAL A 36 3.09 16.00 13.79
C VAL A 36 2.02 16.63 14.70
N LYS A 37 2.10 17.94 14.95
CA LYS A 37 1.08 18.67 15.70
C LYS A 37 -0.31 18.54 15.08
N ASP A 38 -0.39 18.67 13.76
CA ASP A 38 -1.67 18.62 13.03
C ASP A 38 -2.29 17.22 13.11
N ILE A 39 -1.44 16.19 12.95
CA ILE A 39 -1.84 14.78 13.05
C ILE A 39 -2.38 14.50 14.46
N CYS A 40 -1.64 14.89 15.50
CA CYS A 40 -2.05 14.69 16.89
C CYS A 40 -3.37 15.40 17.22
N GLN A 41 -3.52 16.63 16.75
CA GLN A 41 -4.74 17.42 16.95
C GLN A 41 -5.95 16.75 16.25
N ARG A 42 -5.79 16.30 15.01
CA ARG A 42 -6.82 15.62 14.23
C ARG A 42 -7.20 14.27 14.85
N ALA A 43 -6.22 13.51 15.36
CA ALA A 43 -6.43 12.22 16.00
C ALA A 43 -6.95 12.30 17.44
N GLY A 44 -6.97 13.48 18.06
CA GLY A 44 -7.29 13.62 19.47
C GLY A 44 -6.28 12.98 20.43
N VAL A 45 -4.99 12.96 20.04
CA VAL A 45 -3.90 12.29 20.75
C VAL A 45 -2.86 13.31 21.20
N HIS A 46 -2.29 13.13 22.41
CA HIS A 46 -1.19 13.96 22.86
C HIS A 46 0.11 13.69 22.09
N ARG A 47 0.94 14.73 21.90
CA ARG A 47 2.23 14.59 21.20
C ARG A 47 3.18 13.59 21.86
N SER A 48 3.18 13.48 23.19
CA SER A 48 3.95 12.47 23.91
C SER A 48 3.54 11.06 23.45
N THR A 49 2.23 10.80 23.40
CA THR A 49 1.72 9.50 22.92
C THR A 49 2.08 9.21 21.47
N PHE A 50 2.17 10.23 20.60
CA PHE A 50 2.69 10.05 19.25
C PHE A 50 4.14 9.56 19.28
N TYR A 51 5.01 10.22 20.06
CA TYR A 51 6.43 9.88 20.15
C TYR A 51 6.71 8.61 20.94
N ASP A 52 5.75 8.10 21.73
CA ASP A 52 5.82 6.76 22.31
C ASP A 52 5.76 5.63 21.26
N HIS A 53 5.25 5.94 20.03
CA HIS A 53 5.03 4.95 18.98
C HIS A 53 5.80 5.25 17.68
N PHE A 54 6.00 6.52 17.35
CA PHE A 54 6.57 6.96 16.09
C PHE A 54 7.62 8.05 16.28
N GLU A 55 8.76 7.91 15.62
CA GLU A 55 9.84 8.90 15.63
C GLU A 55 9.43 10.20 14.94
N ASP A 56 8.73 10.07 13.81
CA ASP A 56 8.26 11.18 12.98
C ASP A 56 7.04 10.80 12.12
N LYS A 57 6.56 11.74 11.32
CA LYS A 57 5.44 11.52 10.40
C LYS A 57 5.75 10.53 9.27
N LEU A 58 7.03 10.38 8.89
CA LEU A 58 7.46 9.42 7.87
C LEU A 58 7.41 7.99 8.41
N HIS A 59 7.80 7.80 9.67
CA HIS A 59 7.66 6.51 10.36
C HIS A 59 6.18 6.11 10.48
N LEU A 60 5.28 7.05 10.83
CA LEU A 60 3.83 6.81 10.84
C LEU A 60 3.30 6.44 9.46
N LEU A 61 3.70 7.18 8.40
CA LEU A 61 3.30 6.87 7.03
C LEU A 61 3.78 5.48 6.60
N THR A 62 5.05 5.15 6.90
CA THR A 62 5.64 3.84 6.59
C THR A 62 4.84 2.72 7.25
N TYR A 63 4.51 2.87 8.52
CA TYR A 63 3.72 1.92 9.28
C TYR A 63 2.31 1.74 8.67
N GLY A 64 1.63 2.84 8.32
CA GLY A 64 0.32 2.78 7.69
C GLY A 64 0.33 2.10 6.32
N ILE A 65 1.37 2.35 5.53
CA ILE A 65 1.57 1.66 4.24
C ILE A 65 1.81 0.16 4.45
N GLN A 66 2.62 -0.22 5.43
CA GLN A 66 2.90 -1.63 5.72
C GLN A 66 1.64 -2.38 6.17
N ASP A 67 0.85 -1.79 7.09
CA ASP A 67 -0.43 -2.34 7.53
C ASP A 67 -1.40 -2.52 6.33
N LEU A 68 -1.46 -1.54 5.44
CA LEU A 68 -2.24 -1.63 4.20
C LEU A 68 -1.73 -2.75 3.27
N MET A 69 -0.41 -2.90 3.11
CA MET A 69 0.17 -3.94 2.26
C MET A 69 -0.15 -5.33 2.79
N ASP A 70 -0.12 -5.54 4.10
CA ASP A 70 -0.47 -6.82 4.73
C ASP A 70 -1.95 -7.17 4.49
N ILE A 71 -2.82 -6.16 4.38
CA ILE A 71 -4.23 -6.34 4.00
C ILE A 71 -4.38 -6.66 2.50
N LEU A 72 -3.69 -5.95 1.63
CA LEU A 72 -3.87 -6.02 0.17
C LEU A 72 -3.14 -7.22 -0.45
N ILE A 73 -1.92 -7.51 0.01
CA ILE A 73 -1.03 -8.53 -0.56
C ILE A 73 -1.11 -9.79 0.30
N SER A 74 -2.00 -10.71 -0.07
CA SER A 74 -2.08 -12.01 0.60
C SER A 74 -1.01 -12.96 0.07
N PRO A 75 -0.34 -13.78 0.92
CA PRO A 75 0.56 -14.84 0.49
C PRO A 75 -0.10 -15.93 -0.37
N ALA A 76 -1.42 -16.04 -0.32
CA ALA A 76 -2.20 -17.12 -0.94
C ALA A 76 -2.60 -16.85 -2.40
N THR A 77 -1.74 -16.22 -3.20
CA THR A 77 -1.97 -16.01 -4.65
C THR A 77 -1.30 -17.14 -5.46
N ASP A 78 -1.78 -18.36 -5.30
CA ASP A 78 -1.24 -19.58 -5.91
C ASP A 78 -1.82 -19.89 -7.31
N ASN A 79 -2.77 -19.11 -7.78
CA ASN A 79 -3.32 -19.22 -9.12
C ASN A 79 -3.79 -17.87 -9.68
N MET A 80 -4.06 -17.86 -10.99
CA MET A 80 -4.49 -16.66 -11.73
C MET A 80 -5.73 -15.99 -11.11
N ALA A 81 -6.73 -16.78 -10.69
CA ALA A 81 -7.96 -16.23 -10.12
C ALA A 81 -7.72 -15.48 -8.80
N LYS A 82 -6.88 -16.04 -7.93
CA LYS A 82 -6.50 -15.39 -6.67
C LYS A 82 -5.65 -14.15 -6.91
N MET A 83 -4.74 -14.17 -7.89
CA MET A 83 -3.96 -12.99 -8.26
C MET A 83 -4.85 -11.89 -8.84
N GLN A 84 -5.77 -12.22 -9.74
CA GLN A 84 -6.75 -11.27 -10.27
C GLN A 84 -7.60 -10.67 -9.14
N HIS A 85 -7.99 -11.49 -8.16
CA HIS A 85 -8.72 -11.01 -7.00
C HIS A 85 -7.87 -10.07 -6.13
N ALA A 86 -6.60 -10.37 -5.92
CA ALA A 86 -5.68 -9.49 -5.18
C ALA A 86 -5.51 -8.13 -5.89
N ILE A 87 -5.31 -8.14 -7.20
CA ILE A 87 -5.23 -6.90 -8.01
C ILE A 87 -6.55 -6.13 -7.96
N TYR A 88 -7.69 -6.81 -8.06
CA TYR A 88 -9.00 -6.17 -7.88
C TYR A 88 -9.13 -5.48 -6.52
N ARG A 89 -8.65 -6.11 -5.43
CA ARG A 89 -8.65 -5.50 -4.08
C ARG A 89 -7.84 -4.21 -4.05
N VAL A 90 -6.68 -4.19 -4.71
CA VAL A 90 -5.85 -2.98 -4.84
C VAL A 90 -6.64 -1.87 -5.54
N PHE A 91 -7.14 -2.09 -6.75
CA PHE A 91 -7.91 -1.08 -7.48
C PHE A 91 -9.18 -0.66 -6.71
N LYS A 92 -9.88 -1.60 -6.10
CA LYS A 92 -11.05 -1.31 -5.25
C LYS A 92 -10.70 -0.41 -4.07
N PHE A 93 -9.59 -0.68 -3.38
CA PHE A 93 -9.12 0.15 -2.27
C PHE A 93 -8.87 1.58 -2.72
N PHE A 94 -8.11 1.77 -3.81
CA PHE A 94 -7.82 3.11 -4.33
C PHE A 94 -9.06 3.82 -4.89
N LYS A 95 -10.05 3.09 -5.41
CA LYS A 95 -11.34 3.70 -5.80
C LYS A 95 -12.13 4.21 -4.60
N LEU A 96 -12.16 3.45 -3.50
CA LEU A 96 -12.88 3.83 -2.28
C LEU A 96 -12.22 5.01 -1.56
N ASN A 97 -10.93 5.23 -1.75
CA ASN A 97 -10.14 6.30 -1.14
C ASN A 97 -9.56 7.20 -2.25
N GLN A 98 -10.33 7.44 -3.31
CA GLN A 98 -9.83 8.09 -4.53
C GLN A 98 -9.31 9.50 -4.24
N GLN A 99 -10.00 10.27 -3.43
CA GLN A 99 -9.68 11.67 -3.16
C GLN A 99 -8.29 11.81 -2.51
N GLU A 100 -8.02 11.02 -1.48
CA GLU A 100 -6.77 11.03 -0.73
C GLU A 100 -5.58 10.60 -1.60
N TYR A 101 -5.76 9.51 -2.33
CA TYR A 101 -4.66 8.95 -3.13
C TYR A 101 -4.44 9.66 -4.47
N THR A 102 -5.46 10.33 -5.02
CA THR A 102 -5.28 11.22 -6.18
C THR A 102 -4.34 12.35 -5.81
N LEU A 103 -4.56 13.05 -4.70
CA LEU A 103 -3.67 14.09 -4.23
C LEU A 103 -2.27 13.55 -3.91
N LEU A 104 -2.19 12.41 -3.23
CA LEU A 104 -0.90 11.82 -2.88
C LEU A 104 -0.07 11.44 -4.10
N PHE A 105 -0.68 10.91 -5.16
CA PHE A 105 0.06 10.37 -6.30
C PHE A 105 0.20 11.33 -7.47
N LEU A 106 -0.72 12.27 -7.65
CA LEU A 106 -0.68 13.21 -8.78
C LEU A 106 0.05 14.51 -8.43
N ASP A 107 0.06 14.94 -7.17
CA ASP A 107 0.80 16.15 -6.80
C ASP A 107 2.32 15.87 -6.79
N PRO A 108 3.11 16.58 -7.63
CA PRO A 108 4.57 16.41 -7.68
C PRO A 108 5.27 16.65 -6.34
N ARG A 109 4.69 17.48 -5.47
CA ARG A 109 5.23 17.78 -4.13
C ARG A 109 5.22 16.56 -3.20
N ASN A 110 4.42 15.54 -3.50
CA ASN A 110 4.34 14.29 -2.76
C ASN A 110 5.25 13.19 -3.31
N ALA A 111 6.24 13.51 -4.15
CA ALA A 111 7.10 12.52 -4.80
C ALA A 111 7.78 11.54 -3.81
N ALA A 112 8.25 12.04 -2.67
CA ALA A 112 8.87 11.21 -1.62
C ALA A 112 7.88 10.21 -1.02
N ALA A 113 6.66 10.64 -0.71
CA ALA A 113 5.60 9.77 -0.17
C ALA A 113 5.17 8.71 -1.21
N LYS A 114 5.05 9.10 -2.48
CA LYS A 114 4.77 8.18 -3.59
C LYS A 114 5.87 7.12 -3.75
N GLN A 115 7.14 7.52 -3.71
CA GLN A 115 8.27 6.59 -3.78
C GLN A 115 8.29 5.62 -2.58
N LEU A 116 7.97 6.10 -1.38
CA LEU A 116 7.83 5.26 -0.20
C LEU A 116 6.76 4.19 -0.41
N PHE A 117 5.59 4.60 -0.93
CA PHE A 117 4.49 3.68 -1.25
C PHE A 117 4.92 2.57 -2.22
N GLN A 118 5.57 2.94 -3.33
CA GLN A 118 6.08 1.99 -4.32
C GLN A 118 7.11 1.03 -3.71
N ARG A 119 8.01 1.55 -2.88
CA ARG A 119 9.03 0.75 -2.20
C ARG A 119 8.43 -0.27 -1.24
N GLU A 120 7.49 0.14 -0.40
CA GLU A 120 6.85 -0.77 0.56
C GLU A 120 5.97 -1.82 -0.15
N PHE A 121 5.29 -1.43 -1.23
CA PHE A 121 4.57 -2.38 -2.08
C PHE A 121 5.52 -3.44 -2.68
N CYS A 122 6.63 -3.02 -3.27
CA CYS A 122 7.64 -3.94 -3.80
C CYS A 122 8.21 -4.87 -2.72
N ARG A 123 8.46 -4.35 -1.51
CA ARG A 123 8.91 -5.17 -0.36
C ARG A 123 7.87 -6.21 0.05
N ALA A 124 6.60 -5.83 0.14
CA ALA A 124 5.52 -6.75 0.48
C ALA A 124 5.35 -7.84 -0.58
N LEU A 125 5.44 -7.48 -1.86
CA LEU A 125 5.40 -8.43 -2.96
C LEU A 125 6.57 -9.42 -2.90
N LYS A 126 7.81 -8.94 -2.65
CA LYS A 126 8.98 -9.81 -2.44
C LYS A 126 8.78 -10.77 -1.27
N ARG A 127 8.21 -10.32 -0.14
CA ARG A 127 7.88 -11.18 1.01
C ARG A 127 6.88 -12.26 0.61
N ALA A 128 5.81 -11.89 -0.10
CA ALA A 128 4.78 -12.82 -0.54
C ALA A 128 5.32 -13.89 -1.51
N ILE A 129 6.22 -13.52 -2.40
CA ILE A 129 6.89 -14.46 -3.32
C ILE A 129 7.82 -15.40 -2.55
N LYS A 130 8.68 -14.88 -1.67
CA LYS A 130 9.61 -15.69 -0.86
C LYS A 130 8.90 -16.70 0.04
N ALA A 131 7.71 -16.38 0.54
CA ALA A 131 6.92 -17.29 1.38
C ALA A 131 6.46 -18.56 0.66
N ARG A 132 6.57 -18.62 -0.68
CA ARG A 132 6.21 -19.80 -1.51
C ARG A 132 7.35 -20.76 -1.76
N GLY A 133 8.55 -20.45 -1.32
CA GLY A 133 9.74 -21.26 -1.52
C GLY A 133 10.63 -20.77 -2.68
N PRO A 134 11.82 -21.39 -2.82
CA PRO A 134 12.86 -20.95 -3.76
C PRO A 134 12.53 -21.44 -5.19
N GLN A 135 11.83 -20.62 -5.96
CA GLN A 135 11.49 -20.89 -7.37
C GLN A 135 12.26 -20.03 -8.37
N ALA A 136 12.97 -18.99 -7.88
CA ALA A 136 13.73 -18.08 -8.70
C ALA A 136 14.91 -17.52 -7.89
N THR A 137 15.93 -17.01 -8.58
CA THR A 137 17.05 -16.33 -7.93
C THR A 137 16.60 -15.01 -7.29
N PRO A 138 17.31 -14.50 -6.27
CA PRO A 138 16.98 -13.21 -5.65
C PRO A 138 16.94 -12.07 -6.67
N GLU A 139 17.80 -12.07 -7.68
CA GLU A 139 17.86 -11.07 -8.74
C GLU A 139 16.65 -11.15 -9.68
N GLU A 140 16.19 -12.35 -10.00
CA GLU A 140 14.97 -12.56 -10.81
C GLU A 140 13.73 -12.06 -10.04
N VAL A 141 13.59 -12.43 -8.77
CA VAL A 141 12.51 -11.94 -7.91
C VAL A 141 12.54 -10.40 -7.86
N GLU A 142 13.73 -9.80 -7.74
CA GLU A 142 13.85 -8.34 -7.70
C GLU A 142 13.36 -7.69 -8.98
N ARG A 143 13.86 -8.15 -10.15
CA ARG A 143 13.46 -7.60 -11.45
C ARG A 143 11.94 -7.71 -11.69
N HIS A 144 11.34 -8.86 -11.36
CA HIS A 144 9.90 -9.07 -11.51
C HIS A 144 9.10 -8.16 -10.57
N CYS A 145 9.52 -8.02 -9.31
CA CYS A 145 8.86 -7.13 -8.38
C CYS A 145 8.93 -5.66 -8.81
N LEU A 146 10.08 -5.22 -9.34
CA LEU A 146 10.25 -3.87 -9.86
C LEU A 146 9.36 -3.62 -11.08
N PHE A 147 9.36 -4.55 -12.04
CA PHE A 147 8.51 -4.46 -13.24
C PHE A 147 7.03 -4.42 -12.87
N PHE A 148 6.58 -5.36 -12.04
CA PHE A 148 5.18 -5.43 -11.62
C PHE A 148 4.76 -4.18 -10.83
N THR A 149 5.57 -3.74 -9.88
CA THR A 149 5.31 -2.55 -9.08
C THR A 149 5.27 -1.31 -9.96
N GLY A 150 6.26 -1.13 -10.84
CA GLY A 150 6.32 -0.01 -11.78
C GLY A 150 5.10 0.05 -12.69
N GLY A 151 4.74 -1.06 -13.32
CA GLY A 151 3.57 -1.17 -14.18
C GLY A 151 2.26 -0.92 -13.44
N LEU A 152 2.10 -1.52 -12.25
CA LEU A 152 0.90 -1.32 -11.44
C LEU A 152 0.71 0.15 -11.05
N PHE A 153 1.76 0.80 -10.54
CA PHE A 153 1.65 2.20 -10.12
C PHE A 153 1.48 3.15 -11.31
N ALA A 154 2.12 2.88 -12.46
CA ALA A 154 1.89 3.67 -13.67
C ALA A 154 0.41 3.62 -14.10
N VAL A 155 -0.17 2.42 -14.17
CA VAL A 155 -1.58 2.22 -14.54
C VAL A 155 -2.52 2.77 -13.46
N LEU A 156 -2.19 2.59 -12.19
CA LEU A 156 -3.00 3.10 -11.07
C LEU A 156 -3.06 4.64 -11.07
N ILE A 157 -1.93 5.31 -11.27
CA ILE A 157 -1.85 6.77 -11.33
C ILE A 157 -2.63 7.29 -12.53
N TRP A 158 -2.43 6.70 -13.72
CA TRP A 158 -3.20 7.02 -14.91
C TRP A 158 -4.71 6.85 -14.66
N TRP A 159 -5.12 5.76 -14.05
CA TRP A 159 -6.52 5.46 -13.77
C TRP A 159 -7.16 6.43 -12.78
N LEU A 160 -6.43 6.84 -11.73
CA LEU A 160 -6.88 7.86 -10.79
C LEU A 160 -7.04 9.23 -11.45
N ASP A 161 -6.12 9.58 -12.37
CA ASP A 161 -6.16 10.83 -13.16
C ASP A 161 -7.35 10.85 -14.15
N HIS A 162 -7.90 9.69 -14.47
CA HIS A 162 -9.08 9.51 -15.34
C HIS A 162 -10.34 9.14 -14.55
N ASP A 163 -10.55 9.76 -13.39
CA ASP A 163 -11.72 9.56 -12.51
C ASP A 163 -11.97 8.11 -12.09
N ALA A 164 -10.90 7.32 -12.04
CA ALA A 164 -10.93 5.90 -11.75
C ALA A 164 -11.94 5.13 -12.65
N GLN A 165 -11.89 5.44 -13.96
CA GLN A 165 -12.60 4.72 -15.02
C GLN A 165 -11.60 3.94 -15.89
N PRO A 166 -11.95 2.74 -16.35
CA PRO A 166 -13.19 1.98 -16.12
C PRO A 166 -13.32 1.48 -14.66
N PRO A 167 -14.45 0.86 -14.27
CA PRO A 167 -14.66 0.33 -12.91
C PRO A 167 -13.52 -0.58 -12.45
N ALA A 168 -13.20 -0.57 -11.15
CA ALA A 168 -12.04 -1.26 -10.55
C ALA A 168 -11.91 -2.74 -10.97
N ARG A 169 -13.03 -3.46 -11.11
CA ARG A 169 -13.02 -4.88 -11.56
C ARG A 169 -12.55 -5.03 -12.99
N GLN A 170 -13.01 -4.13 -13.87
CA GLN A 170 -12.62 -4.13 -15.29
C GLN A 170 -11.15 -3.71 -15.42
N MET A 171 -10.72 -2.68 -14.68
CA MET A 171 -9.33 -2.22 -14.66
C MET A 171 -8.38 -3.32 -14.19
N ALA A 172 -8.74 -4.05 -13.14
CA ALA A 172 -7.96 -5.20 -12.67
C ALA A 172 -7.83 -6.31 -13.74
N GLY A 173 -8.91 -6.60 -14.46
CA GLY A 173 -8.88 -7.55 -15.57
C GLY A 173 -7.97 -7.10 -16.71
N GLN A 174 -8.06 -5.83 -17.11
CA GLN A 174 -7.19 -5.26 -18.15
C GLN A 174 -5.72 -5.27 -17.71
N PHE A 175 -5.43 -4.89 -16.47
CA PHE A 175 -4.07 -4.95 -15.93
C PHE A 175 -3.52 -6.38 -15.96
N MET A 176 -4.31 -7.37 -15.55
CA MET A 176 -3.89 -8.77 -15.60
C MET A 176 -3.58 -9.24 -17.02
N THR A 177 -4.33 -8.79 -18.02
CA THR A 177 -4.07 -9.12 -19.44
C THR A 177 -2.72 -8.56 -19.92
N MET A 178 -2.34 -7.37 -19.43
CA MET A 178 -1.05 -6.74 -19.78
C MET A 178 0.14 -7.47 -19.15
N VAL A 179 0.00 -7.95 -17.92
CA VAL A 179 1.13 -8.51 -17.15
C VAL A 179 1.22 -10.03 -17.22
N TRP A 180 0.11 -10.74 -17.50
CA TRP A 180 0.05 -12.20 -17.51
C TRP A 180 1.04 -12.86 -18.47
N PRO A 181 1.27 -12.40 -19.71
CA PRO A 181 2.29 -13.00 -20.57
C PRO A 181 3.69 -13.03 -19.94
N GLY A 182 4.04 -12.02 -19.15
CA GLY A 182 5.31 -11.98 -18.41
C GLY A 182 5.39 -12.98 -17.25
N PHE A 183 4.26 -13.38 -16.69
CA PHE A 183 4.21 -14.38 -15.62
C PHE A 183 4.26 -15.82 -16.15
N GLN A 184 3.88 -16.08 -17.41
CA GLN A 184 3.97 -17.41 -18.02
C GLN A 184 5.41 -17.90 -18.20
N PHE A 185 6.41 -17.01 -18.19
CA PHE A 185 7.82 -17.36 -18.18
C PHE A 185 8.34 -17.80 -16.80
N TRP A 186 7.48 -17.89 -15.82
CA TRP A 186 7.80 -18.41 -14.48
C TRP A 186 7.11 -19.78 -14.30
N PRO A 187 7.68 -20.87 -14.89
CA PRO A 187 6.95 -22.10 -15.15
C PRO A 187 6.45 -22.82 -13.90
N ASP A 188 7.13 -22.65 -12.76
CA ASP A 188 6.82 -23.40 -11.54
C ASP A 188 6.22 -22.55 -10.41
N ALA A 189 5.95 -21.27 -10.66
CA ALA A 189 5.39 -20.38 -9.64
C ALA A 189 3.88 -20.55 -9.43
N TRP A 190 3.19 -21.26 -10.37
CA TRP A 190 1.74 -21.29 -10.46
C TRP A 190 1.16 -22.68 -10.80
N GLY A 191 2.00 -23.74 -10.76
CA GLY A 191 1.60 -25.13 -10.97
C GLY A 191 0.78 -25.70 -9.81
#